data_10f624d75572b7d4f9d8dd9c68c6ae8a
#
_entry.id   10f624d75572b7d4f9d8dd9c68c6ae8a
#
_cell.length_a   1.000
_cell.length_b   1.000
_cell.length_c   1.000
_cell.angle_alpha   90.00
_cell.angle_beta   90.00
_cell.angle_gamma   90.00
#
_symmetry.space_group_name_H-M   'P 1'
#
loop_
_entity.id
_entity.type
_entity.pdbx_description
1 polymer ?
#
loop_
_entity_poly.entity_id
_entity_poly.type
_entity_poly.pdbx_seq_one_letter_code
_entity_poly.pdbx_strand_id
1 'polypeptide(L)'
;FYNEQYRNILCGPYYYKASAYRAMENFLDVSHFPYVHEGLLGDRSYPVIKPYTVTINSKGIETSAIEILQPDPDGLGKESYVTYYYQVHRPLIASFTKITAAGEFFMFLALTPLSDVECIGWM
;
A
#
# COMPACT_ATOMS: atom_id res chain seq x y z
N PHE A 1 -6.37 -9.45 -13.82
CA PHE A 1 -6.57 -9.11 -12.40
C PHE A 1 -7.53 -10.05 -11.66
N TYR A 2 -8.35 -10.83 -12.36
CA TYR A 2 -9.21 -11.83 -11.71
C TYR A 2 -8.38 -13.08 -11.40
N ASN A 3 -8.24 -13.42 -10.13
CA ASN A 3 -7.61 -14.66 -9.68
C ASN A 3 -8.57 -15.38 -8.73
N GLU A 4 -8.98 -16.58 -9.06
CA GLU A 4 -9.95 -17.37 -8.29
C GLU A 4 -9.45 -17.75 -6.88
N GLN A 5 -8.15 -17.67 -6.64
CA GLN A 5 -7.55 -17.90 -5.33
C GLN A 5 -7.80 -16.75 -4.34
N TYR A 6 -8.23 -15.58 -4.84
CA TYR A 6 -8.52 -14.40 -4.03
C TYR A 6 -10.03 -14.10 -4.02
N ARG A 7 -10.51 -13.66 -2.88
CA ARG A 7 -11.78 -12.97 -2.81
C ARG A 7 -11.59 -11.55 -3.34
N ASN A 8 -12.12 -11.29 -4.54
CA ASN A 8 -12.02 -9.98 -5.17
C ASN A 8 -13.13 -9.05 -4.69
N ILE A 9 -12.77 -7.85 -4.25
CA ILE A 9 -13.70 -6.80 -3.80
C ILE A 9 -13.34 -5.52 -4.53
N LEU A 10 -14.30 -4.94 -5.24
CA LEU A 10 -14.16 -3.62 -5.83
C LEU A 10 -14.60 -2.56 -4.82
N CYS A 11 -13.70 -1.65 -4.50
CA CYS A 11 -13.94 -0.54 -3.57
C CYS A 11 -13.83 0.80 -4.31
N GLY A 12 -14.78 1.69 -4.08
CA GLY A 12 -14.85 3.02 -4.69
C GLY A 12 -16.18 3.28 -5.40
N PRO A 13 -16.32 4.42 -6.11
CA PRO A 13 -15.29 5.45 -6.24
C PRO A 13 -15.03 6.22 -4.94
N TYR A 14 -13.76 6.53 -4.67
CA TYR A 14 -13.36 7.43 -3.58
C TYR A 14 -12.97 8.77 -4.16
N TYR A 15 -13.57 9.84 -3.64
CA TYR A 15 -13.27 11.22 -4.05
C TYR A 15 -12.24 11.83 -3.11
N TYR A 16 -11.09 12.20 -3.65
CA TYR A 16 -10.00 12.83 -2.90
C TYR A 16 -9.90 14.31 -3.25
N LYS A 17 -9.84 15.16 -2.22
CA LYS A 17 -9.49 16.58 -2.34
C LYS A 17 -7.97 16.74 -2.33
N ALA A 18 -7.31 16.09 -3.27
CA ALA A 18 -5.88 16.09 -3.48
C ALA A 18 -5.59 15.76 -4.94
N SER A 19 -4.43 16.18 -5.45
CA SER A 19 -4.01 15.75 -6.78
C SER A 19 -3.79 14.24 -6.82
N ALA A 20 -3.97 13.62 -7.96
CA ALA A 20 -3.76 12.19 -8.14
C ALA A 20 -2.30 11.78 -7.82
N TYR A 21 -1.33 12.65 -8.08
CA TYR A 21 0.07 12.39 -7.72
C TYR A 21 0.27 12.36 -6.20
N ARG A 22 -0.39 13.26 -5.45
CA ARG A 22 -0.33 13.24 -3.99
C ARG A 22 -1.00 12.01 -3.40
N ALA A 23 -2.14 11.58 -3.96
CA ALA A 23 -2.80 10.35 -3.54
C ALA A 23 -1.94 9.12 -3.84
N MET A 24 -1.24 9.09 -4.99
CA MET A 24 -0.31 8.02 -5.33
C MET A 24 0.93 8.03 -4.41
N GLU A 25 1.50 9.19 -4.15
CA GLU A 25 2.63 9.34 -3.21
C GLU A 25 2.26 8.79 -1.82
N ASN A 26 1.09 9.15 -1.30
CA ASN A 26 0.60 8.61 -0.03
C ASN A 26 0.42 7.08 -0.06
N PHE A 27 -0.09 6.53 -1.15
CA PHE A 27 -0.27 5.08 -1.30
C PHE A 27 1.07 4.33 -1.30
N LEU A 28 2.12 4.90 -1.87
CA LEU A 28 3.45 4.29 -1.99
C LEU A 28 4.33 4.53 -0.76
N ASP A 29 4.00 5.51 0.07
CA ASP A 29 4.76 5.83 1.27
C ASP A 29 4.40 4.89 2.43
N VAL A 30 5.37 4.16 2.95
CA VAL A 30 5.21 3.33 4.15
C VAL A 30 5.72 4.04 5.42
N SER A 31 6.46 5.15 5.27
CA SER A 31 7.07 5.84 6.39
C SER A 31 6.06 6.58 7.26
N HIS A 32 4.88 6.90 6.72
CA HIS A 32 3.82 7.54 7.49
C HIS A 32 3.05 6.56 8.40
N PHE A 33 3.16 5.25 8.20
CA PHE A 33 2.38 4.25 8.94
C PHE A 33 2.50 4.37 10.46
N PRO A 34 3.72 4.51 11.06
CA PRO A 34 3.86 4.66 12.50
C PRO A 34 3.24 5.94 13.06
N TYR A 35 3.03 6.96 12.22
CA TYR A 35 2.56 8.28 12.65
C TYR A 35 1.08 8.51 12.37
N VAL A 36 0.65 8.27 11.14
CA VAL A 36 -0.73 8.53 10.70
C VAL A 36 -1.64 7.36 11.02
N HIS A 37 -1.10 6.14 10.96
CA HIS A 37 -1.82 4.89 11.22
C HIS A 37 -1.28 4.17 12.45
N GLU A 38 -0.83 4.94 13.45
CA GLU A 38 -0.33 4.41 14.72
C GLU A 38 -1.37 3.48 15.37
N GLY A 39 -0.90 2.35 15.89
CA GLY A 39 -1.75 1.35 16.50
C GLY A 39 -2.46 0.41 15.52
N LEU A 40 -2.41 0.70 14.21
CA LEU A 40 -3.03 -0.12 13.16
C LEU A 40 -1.98 -0.68 12.18
N LEU A 41 -1.25 0.21 11.48
CA LEU A 41 -0.28 -0.17 10.46
C LEU A 41 1.17 0.04 10.89
N GLY A 42 1.40 0.59 12.08
CA GLY A 42 2.73 0.82 12.62
C GLY A 42 2.69 1.27 14.07
N ASP A 43 3.87 1.42 14.66
CA ASP A 43 4.08 1.86 16.03
C ASP A 43 5.20 2.91 16.05
N ARG A 44 4.96 4.06 16.72
CA ARG A 44 5.94 5.16 16.87
C ARG A 44 7.22 4.75 17.59
N SER A 45 7.18 3.70 18.38
CA SER A 45 8.36 3.15 19.03
C SER A 45 9.30 2.45 18.05
N TYR A 46 8.80 2.09 16.86
CA TYR A 46 9.53 1.40 15.80
C TYR A 46 9.36 2.08 14.44
N PRO A 47 9.77 3.37 14.30
CA PRO A 47 9.49 4.15 13.09
C PRO A 47 10.45 3.89 11.94
N VAL A 48 11.52 3.15 12.19
CA VAL A 48 12.60 2.96 11.20
C VAL A 48 12.24 1.86 10.22
N ILE A 49 12.14 2.23 8.95
CA ILE A 49 12.00 1.28 7.84
C ILE A 49 13.41 0.78 7.45
N LYS A 50 13.60 -0.54 7.41
CA LYS A 50 14.84 -1.14 6.94
C LYS A 50 15.11 -0.78 5.48
N PRO A 51 16.37 -0.67 5.05
CA PRO A 51 16.69 -0.43 3.65
C PRO A 51 16.07 -1.48 2.72
N TYR A 52 15.49 -1.03 1.63
CA TYR A 52 14.98 -1.86 0.55
C TYR A 52 15.45 -1.32 -0.79
N THR A 53 15.30 -2.10 -1.85
CA THR A 53 15.70 -1.73 -3.20
C THR A 53 14.48 -1.41 -4.05
N VAL A 54 14.67 -0.50 -5.01
CA VAL A 54 13.69 -0.17 -6.04
C VAL A 54 14.30 -0.51 -7.39
N THR A 55 13.57 -1.28 -8.18
CA THR A 55 14.01 -1.72 -9.52
C THR A 55 13.04 -1.20 -10.57
N ILE A 56 13.58 -0.66 -11.66
CA ILE A 56 12.82 -0.25 -12.85
C ILE A 56 13.05 -1.28 -13.94
N ASN A 57 11.99 -1.83 -14.49
CA ASN A 57 12.05 -2.83 -15.56
C ASN A 57 10.90 -2.65 -16.56
N SER A 58 10.75 -3.56 -17.51
CA SER A 58 9.70 -3.50 -18.54
C SER A 58 8.27 -3.62 -17.98
N LYS A 59 8.11 -4.11 -16.74
CA LYS A 59 6.80 -4.24 -16.06
C LYS A 59 6.43 -3.00 -15.27
N GLY A 60 7.37 -2.08 -15.03
CA GLY A 60 7.19 -0.87 -14.24
C GLY A 60 8.26 -0.69 -13.16
N ILE A 61 7.85 -0.22 -11.99
CA ILE A 61 8.72 -0.02 -10.83
C ILE A 61 8.31 -1.02 -9.75
N GLU A 62 9.27 -1.73 -9.20
CA GLU A 62 9.04 -2.75 -8.17
C GLU A 62 9.97 -2.52 -6.96
N THR A 63 9.48 -2.81 -5.75
CA THR A 63 10.32 -2.83 -4.55
C THR A 63 10.73 -4.26 -4.19
N SER A 64 11.89 -4.40 -3.52
CA SER A 64 12.14 -5.60 -2.72
C SER A 64 11.22 -5.64 -1.50
N ALA A 65 11.34 -6.67 -0.67
CA ALA A 65 10.60 -6.79 0.58
C ALA A 65 10.80 -5.55 1.48
N ILE A 66 9.70 -5.00 1.97
CA ILE A 66 9.66 -3.91 2.95
C ILE A 66 9.04 -4.50 4.22
N GLU A 67 9.84 -4.63 5.28
CA GLU A 67 9.39 -5.19 6.55
C GLU A 67 8.95 -4.09 7.51
N ILE A 68 7.75 -4.22 8.06
CA ILE A 68 7.15 -3.27 8.99
C ILE A 68 6.57 -4.02 10.18
N LEU A 69 6.89 -3.57 11.41
CA LEU A 69 6.24 -4.07 12.62
C LEU A 69 4.84 -3.47 12.72
N GLN A 70 3.83 -4.33 12.83
CA GLN A 70 2.45 -3.92 13.03
C GLN A 70 1.90 -4.48 14.35
N PRO A 71 1.11 -3.69 15.10
CA PRO A 71 0.61 -4.09 16.42
C PRO A 71 -0.31 -5.31 16.39
N ASP A 72 -1.15 -5.42 15.37
CA ASP A 72 -2.11 -6.53 15.25
C ASP A 72 -2.50 -6.78 13.78
N PRO A 73 -1.56 -7.26 12.94
CA PRO A 73 -1.79 -7.38 11.50
C PRO A 73 -2.83 -8.45 11.13
N ASP A 74 -3.07 -9.41 11.99
CA ASP A 74 -3.94 -10.57 11.75
C ASP A 74 -5.19 -10.58 12.64
N GLY A 75 -5.42 -9.55 13.47
CA GLY A 75 -6.56 -9.46 14.36
C GLY A 75 -6.50 -10.43 15.55
N LEU A 76 -5.30 -10.86 15.94
CA LEU A 76 -5.06 -11.82 17.00
C LEU A 76 -4.58 -11.16 18.31
N GLY A 77 -4.52 -9.83 18.36
CA GLY A 77 -4.02 -9.05 19.51
C GLY A 77 -2.52 -9.20 19.73
N LYS A 78 -1.76 -9.49 18.69
CA LYS A 78 -0.32 -9.75 18.77
C LYS A 78 0.43 -9.02 17.67
N GLU A 79 1.48 -8.30 18.08
CA GLU A 79 2.39 -7.66 17.12
C GLU A 79 3.18 -8.67 16.29
N SER A 80 3.38 -8.36 15.02
CA SER A 80 4.28 -9.13 14.17
C SER A 80 4.80 -8.29 13.00
N TYR A 81 5.93 -8.74 12.44
CA TYR A 81 6.41 -8.16 11.19
C TYR A 81 5.55 -8.65 10.03
N VAL A 82 5.21 -7.69 9.18
CA VAL A 82 4.56 -7.92 7.90
C VAL A 82 5.49 -7.50 6.76
N THR A 83 5.31 -8.11 5.60
CA THR A 83 6.11 -7.79 4.43
C THR A 83 5.24 -7.18 3.35
N TYR A 84 5.68 -6.05 2.81
CA TYR A 84 5.06 -5.40 1.66
C TYR A 84 5.94 -5.51 0.42
N TYR A 85 5.31 -5.71 -0.73
CA TYR A 85 5.90 -5.60 -2.06
C TYR A 85 5.07 -4.63 -2.86
N TYR A 86 5.64 -3.50 -3.26
CA TYR A 86 4.96 -2.50 -4.09
C TYR A 86 5.32 -2.66 -5.56
N GLN A 87 4.36 -2.37 -6.41
CA GLN A 87 4.55 -2.30 -7.86
C GLN A 87 3.79 -1.10 -8.44
N VAL A 88 4.49 -0.22 -9.16
CA VAL A 88 3.89 0.82 -9.99
C VAL A 88 3.84 0.32 -11.42
N HIS A 89 2.64 0.01 -11.90
CA HIS A 89 2.42 -0.58 -13.23
C HIS A 89 2.46 0.47 -14.35
N ARG A 90 1.86 1.63 -14.07
CA ARG A 90 1.76 2.80 -14.95
C ARG A 90 1.67 4.05 -14.07
N PRO A 91 1.86 5.26 -14.59
CA PRO A 91 1.50 6.48 -13.86
C PRO A 91 0.09 6.36 -13.29
N LEU A 92 -0.07 6.65 -12.00
CA LEU A 92 -1.33 6.63 -11.26
C LEU A 92 -2.02 5.24 -11.14
N ILE A 93 -1.27 4.16 -11.42
CA ILE A 93 -1.73 2.79 -11.25
C ILE A 93 -0.65 2.02 -10.50
N ALA A 94 -0.96 1.60 -9.29
CA ALA A 94 -0.03 0.85 -8.44
C ALA A 94 -0.76 -0.25 -7.67
N SER A 95 0.01 -1.18 -7.13
CA SER A 95 -0.46 -2.21 -6.24
C SER A 95 0.55 -2.49 -5.15
N PHE A 96 0.10 -3.16 -4.10
CA PHE A 96 0.98 -3.84 -3.18
C PHE A 96 0.43 -5.22 -2.81
N THR A 97 1.34 -6.10 -2.45
CA THR A 97 1.05 -7.34 -1.74
C THR A 97 1.54 -7.19 -0.31
N LYS A 98 0.66 -7.43 0.66
CA LYS A 98 0.99 -7.54 2.09
C LYS A 98 0.95 -9.00 2.49
N ILE A 99 2.03 -9.50 3.08
CA ILE A 99 2.14 -10.87 3.58
C ILE A 99 2.19 -10.83 5.10
N THR A 100 1.34 -11.62 5.73
CA THR A 100 1.28 -11.82 7.18
C THR A 100 1.37 -13.31 7.51
N ALA A 101 1.38 -13.67 8.78
CA ALA A 101 1.32 -15.07 9.21
C ALA A 101 -0.01 -15.74 8.85
N ALA A 102 -1.11 -14.99 8.80
CA ALA A 102 -2.44 -15.51 8.47
C ALA A 102 -2.71 -15.62 6.97
N GLY A 103 -1.93 -14.95 6.11
CA GLY A 103 -2.11 -15.01 4.67
C GLY A 103 -1.60 -13.80 3.90
N GLU A 104 -2.16 -13.64 2.71
CA GLU A 104 -1.76 -12.61 1.75
C GLU A 104 -2.95 -11.68 1.44
N PHE A 105 -2.66 -10.39 1.42
CA PHE A 105 -3.59 -9.35 1.03
C PHE A 105 -3.00 -8.56 -0.14
N PHE A 106 -3.73 -8.50 -1.24
CA PHE A 106 -3.38 -7.71 -2.42
C PHE A 106 -4.29 -6.49 -2.53
N MET A 107 -3.70 -5.33 -2.73
CA MET A 107 -4.43 -4.10 -3.00
C MET A 107 -3.94 -3.47 -4.29
N PHE A 108 -4.87 -3.09 -5.13
CA PHE A 108 -4.64 -2.36 -6.38
C PHE A 108 -5.28 -0.98 -6.27
N LEU A 109 -4.58 0.05 -6.69
CA LEU A 109 -5.08 1.42 -6.76
C LEU A 109 -4.95 1.97 -8.17
N ALA A 110 -6.06 2.47 -8.70
CA ALA A 110 -6.09 3.27 -9.93
C ALA A 110 -6.67 4.65 -9.63
N LEU A 111 -5.98 5.70 -10.04
CA LEU A 111 -6.37 7.09 -9.81
C LEU A 111 -6.69 7.79 -11.13
N THR A 112 -7.81 8.51 -11.16
CA THR A 112 -8.22 9.37 -12.27
C THR A 112 -8.16 10.83 -11.81
N PRO A 113 -7.27 11.68 -12.36
CA PRO A 113 -7.26 13.10 -12.09
C PRO A 113 -8.56 13.76 -12.57
N LEU A 114 -9.13 14.62 -11.75
CA LEU A 114 -10.24 15.50 -12.12
C LEU A 114 -9.74 16.94 -12.31
N SER A 115 -8.79 17.34 -11.47
CA SER A 115 -8.11 18.65 -11.51
C SER A 115 -6.74 18.53 -10.83
N ASP A 116 -6.03 19.64 -10.69
CA ASP A 116 -4.76 19.71 -9.97
C ASP A 116 -4.90 19.43 -8.46
N VAL A 117 -6.13 19.49 -7.93
CA VAL A 117 -6.43 19.36 -6.50
C VAL A 117 -7.50 18.32 -6.19
N GLU A 118 -7.97 17.57 -7.18
CA GLU A 118 -9.03 16.57 -7.01
C GLU A 118 -8.77 15.34 -7.89
N CYS A 119 -9.05 14.15 -7.34
CA CYS A 119 -9.02 12.91 -8.11
C CYS A 119 -10.06 11.91 -7.59
N ILE A 120 -10.29 10.87 -8.39
CA ILE A 120 -11.10 9.69 -8.04
C ILE A 120 -10.16 8.48 -7.98
N GLY A 121 -10.31 7.66 -6.92
CA GLY A 121 -9.62 6.40 -6.77
C GLY A 121 -10.56 5.20 -6.75
N TRP A 122 -10.06 4.11 -7.29
CA TRP A 122 -10.65 2.78 -7.26
C TRP A 122 -9.63 1.78 -6.68
N MET A 123 -10.09 0.92 -5.80
CA MET A 123 -9.27 -0.14 -5.18
C MET A 123 -9.90 -1.50 -5.41
#